data_c7d7575fdab2ec0bdc717d9cea84f406
#
_entry.id   c7d7575fdab2ec0bdc717d9cea84f406
#
_cell.length_a   1.000
_cell.length_b   1.000
_cell.length_c   1.000
_cell.angle_alpha   90.00
_cell.angle_beta   90.00
_cell.angle_gamma   90.00
#
_symmetry.space_group_name_H-M   'P 1'
#
loop_
_entity.id
_entity.type
_entity.pdbx_description
1 polymer ?
#
loop_
_entity_poly.entity_id
_entity_poly.type
_entity_poly.pdbx_seq_one_letter_code
_entity_poly.pdbx_strand_id
1 'polypeptide(L)'
;MQYIRNGQLKALAFTGKKRLADLPDVPTMAEAGLNDFVFEGTWMGMLGPKGLSPAIVNRLNQAVTQSIQQPALKQAWASAVSGYVADGSTPTDFAKQLKDDVVRYSEIMKKINIQPS
;
A
#
# COMPACT_ATOMS: atom_id res chain seq x y z
N MET A 1 0.33 -16.10 -6.37
CA MET A 1 -0.03 -16.99 -5.22
C MET A 1 -0.12 -18.47 -5.61
N GLN A 2 -0.71 -18.83 -6.76
CA GLN A 2 -0.88 -20.24 -7.15
C GLN A 2 0.43 -21.01 -7.22
N TYR A 3 1.48 -20.45 -7.81
CA TYR A 3 2.81 -21.10 -7.92
C TYR A 3 3.51 -21.34 -6.57
N ILE A 4 3.21 -20.52 -5.57
CA ILE A 4 3.72 -20.73 -4.21
C ILE A 4 2.94 -21.85 -3.53
N ARG A 5 1.60 -21.86 -3.65
CA ARG A 5 0.73 -22.86 -3.04
C ARG A 5 0.96 -24.28 -3.60
N ASN A 6 1.30 -24.39 -4.88
CA ASN A 6 1.58 -25.70 -5.52
C ASN A 6 3.06 -26.10 -5.46
N GLY A 7 3.90 -25.35 -4.72
CA GLY A 7 5.30 -25.67 -4.49
C GLY A 7 6.26 -25.40 -5.66
N GLN A 8 5.78 -24.76 -6.75
CA GLN A 8 6.63 -24.41 -7.89
C GLN A 8 7.55 -23.21 -7.59
N LEU A 9 7.15 -22.34 -6.67
CA LEU A 9 7.95 -21.21 -6.19
C LEU A 9 7.99 -21.23 -4.66
N LYS A 10 9.14 -20.89 -4.10
CA LYS A 10 9.33 -20.67 -2.66
C LYS A 10 9.33 -19.17 -2.38
N ALA A 11 8.38 -18.69 -1.58
CA ALA A 11 8.44 -17.34 -1.04
C ALA A 11 9.51 -17.27 0.06
N LEU A 12 10.44 -16.35 -0.06
CA LEU A 12 11.56 -16.18 0.89
C LEU A 12 11.26 -15.14 1.95
N ALA A 13 10.73 -13.99 1.55
CA ALA A 13 10.33 -12.92 2.44
C ALA A 13 9.28 -12.01 1.77
N PHE A 14 8.55 -11.26 2.60
CA PHE A 14 7.59 -10.25 2.17
C PHE A 14 8.12 -8.84 2.46
N THR A 15 7.93 -7.91 1.53
CA THR A 15 8.49 -6.56 1.62
C THR A 15 7.70 -5.59 2.50
N GLY A 16 6.46 -5.95 2.87
CA GLY A 16 5.62 -5.12 3.73
C GLY A 16 6.00 -5.21 5.22
N LYS A 17 5.43 -4.34 6.02
CA LYS A 17 5.67 -4.27 7.49
C LYS A 17 5.14 -5.45 8.27
N LYS A 18 4.13 -6.15 7.74
CA LYS A 18 3.49 -7.31 8.39
C LYS A 18 3.45 -8.46 7.42
N ARG A 19 3.48 -9.69 7.93
CA ARG A 19 3.32 -10.89 7.11
C ARG A 19 1.97 -10.89 6.39
N LEU A 20 1.93 -11.49 5.21
CA LEU A 20 0.66 -11.71 4.49
C LEU A 20 -0.18 -12.76 5.22
N ALA A 21 -1.47 -12.48 5.41
CA ALA A 21 -2.42 -13.44 5.99
C ALA A 21 -2.49 -14.74 5.18
N ASP A 22 -2.33 -14.65 3.86
CA ASP A 22 -2.32 -15.81 2.95
C ASP A 22 -1.03 -16.65 3.00
N LEU A 23 0.05 -16.11 3.58
CA LEU A 23 1.37 -16.75 3.69
C LEU A 23 1.97 -16.46 5.08
N PRO A 24 1.36 -16.99 6.16
CA PRO A 24 1.76 -16.66 7.53
C PRO A 24 3.18 -17.16 7.88
N ASP A 25 3.67 -18.18 7.18
CA ASP A 25 5.01 -18.75 7.39
C ASP A 25 6.11 -17.98 6.66
N VAL A 26 5.77 -17.04 5.77
CA VAL A 26 6.73 -16.22 5.04
C VAL A 26 7.07 -14.99 5.89
N PRO A 27 8.33 -14.83 6.33
CA PRO A 27 8.74 -13.71 7.15
C PRO A 27 8.69 -12.39 6.35
N THR A 28 8.63 -11.27 7.05
CA THR A 28 8.91 -9.96 6.44
C THR A 28 10.42 -9.82 6.18
N MET A 29 10.80 -8.85 5.33
CA MET A 29 12.23 -8.53 5.11
C MET A 29 12.93 -8.15 6.41
N ALA A 30 12.27 -7.39 7.29
CA ALA A 30 12.79 -7.03 8.59
C ALA A 30 13.04 -8.26 9.48
N GLU A 31 12.09 -9.20 9.54
CA GLU A 31 12.25 -10.47 10.28
C GLU A 31 13.34 -11.36 9.67
N ALA A 32 13.62 -11.22 8.38
CA ALA A 32 14.72 -11.90 7.68
C ALA A 32 16.08 -11.17 7.82
N GLY A 33 16.17 -10.10 8.62
CA GLY A 33 17.41 -9.37 8.89
C GLY A 33 17.68 -8.13 8.02
N LEU A 34 16.77 -7.78 7.11
CA LEU A 34 16.87 -6.59 6.25
C LEU A 34 15.96 -5.47 6.79
N ASN A 35 16.32 -4.89 7.93
CA ASN A 35 15.49 -3.96 8.69
C ASN A 35 15.12 -2.69 7.92
N ASP A 36 16.00 -2.21 7.03
CA ASP A 36 15.80 -0.98 6.27
C ASP A 36 15.05 -1.20 4.95
N PHE A 37 14.72 -2.45 4.63
CA PHE A 37 14.05 -2.81 3.40
C PHE A 37 12.55 -3.02 3.64
N VAL A 38 11.80 -1.91 3.65
CA VAL A 38 10.33 -1.94 3.69
C VAL A 38 9.79 -1.29 2.43
N PHE A 39 9.01 -2.06 1.67
CA PHE A 39 8.29 -1.57 0.51
C PHE A 39 6.84 -2.07 0.57
N GLU A 40 5.92 -1.18 0.90
CA GLU A 40 4.49 -1.52 1.05
C GLU A 40 3.72 -1.57 -0.27
N GLY A 41 4.44 -1.47 -1.40
CA GLY A 41 3.82 -1.52 -2.72
C GLY A 41 3.26 -0.17 -3.17
N THR A 42 2.26 -0.25 -4.03
CA THR A 42 1.54 0.92 -4.54
C THR A 42 0.30 1.20 -3.69
N TRP A 43 -0.02 2.45 -3.53
CA TRP A 43 -1.27 2.89 -2.92
C TRP A 43 -2.22 3.47 -3.98
N MET A 44 -3.50 3.45 -3.68
CA MET A 44 -4.52 4.16 -4.47
C MET A 44 -5.15 5.24 -3.60
N GLY A 45 -5.31 6.44 -4.15
CA GLY A 45 -5.87 7.55 -3.41
C GLY A 45 -6.81 8.40 -4.26
N MET A 46 -7.71 9.11 -3.60
CA MET A 46 -8.59 10.10 -4.21
C MET A 46 -8.04 11.50 -3.95
N LEU A 47 -7.85 12.27 -4.99
CA LEU A 47 -7.41 13.66 -4.91
C LEU A 47 -8.55 14.57 -5.40
N GLY A 48 -8.67 15.74 -4.81
CA GLY A 48 -9.64 16.75 -5.20
C GLY A 48 -8.98 18.07 -5.61
N PRO A 49 -9.73 18.99 -6.22
CA PRO A 49 -9.24 20.32 -6.55
C PRO A 49 -8.76 21.08 -5.32
N LYS A 50 -7.80 21.98 -5.52
CA LYS A 50 -7.36 22.90 -4.47
C LYS A 50 -8.54 23.74 -3.98
N GLY A 51 -8.67 23.88 -2.66
CA GLY A 51 -9.69 24.72 -2.05
C GLY A 51 -11.01 24.00 -1.76
N LEU A 52 -11.09 22.68 -1.88
CA LEU A 52 -12.24 21.93 -1.36
C LEU A 52 -12.44 22.22 0.12
N SER A 53 -13.71 22.45 0.52
CA SER A 53 -14.01 22.66 1.93
C SER A 53 -13.69 21.42 2.77
N PRO A 54 -13.23 21.58 4.02
CA PRO A 54 -12.97 20.45 4.92
C PRO A 54 -14.19 19.55 5.10
N ALA A 55 -15.40 20.09 5.07
CA ALA A 55 -16.64 19.31 5.19
C ALA A 55 -16.80 18.33 4.02
N ILE A 56 -16.51 18.74 2.80
CA ILE A 56 -16.55 17.88 1.61
C ILE A 56 -15.47 16.81 1.71
N VAL A 57 -14.23 17.19 2.05
CA VAL A 57 -13.11 16.23 2.21
C VAL A 57 -13.45 15.17 3.24
N ASN A 58 -13.95 15.56 4.41
CA ASN A 58 -14.33 14.64 5.47
C ASN A 58 -15.48 13.71 5.04
N ARG A 59 -16.48 14.25 4.35
CA ARG A 59 -17.62 13.46 3.85
C ARG A 59 -17.18 12.40 2.84
N LEU A 60 -16.30 12.76 1.92
CA LEU A 60 -15.74 11.83 0.94
C LEU A 60 -14.86 10.77 1.62
N ASN A 61 -14.00 11.16 2.54
CA ASN A 61 -13.17 10.23 3.30
C ASN A 61 -14.02 9.20 4.08
N GLN A 62 -15.06 9.67 4.77
CA GLN A 62 -16.00 8.77 5.46
C GLN A 62 -16.68 7.79 4.50
N ALA A 63 -17.16 8.27 3.36
CA ALA A 63 -17.83 7.43 2.37
C ALA A 63 -16.88 6.35 1.81
N VAL A 64 -15.65 6.72 1.45
CA VAL A 64 -14.62 5.79 0.98
C VAL A 64 -14.28 4.78 2.08
N THR A 65 -14.00 5.25 3.30
CA THR A 65 -13.64 4.38 4.42
C THR A 65 -14.76 3.37 4.74
N GLN A 66 -16.02 3.81 4.74
CA GLN A 66 -17.17 2.90 4.93
C GLN A 66 -17.30 1.89 3.79
N SER A 67 -17.07 2.32 2.55
CA SER A 67 -17.16 1.44 1.38
C SER A 67 -16.11 0.33 1.41
N ILE A 68 -14.84 0.66 1.70
CA ILE A 68 -13.76 -0.33 1.76
C ILE A 68 -13.90 -1.32 2.93
N GLN A 69 -14.69 -0.99 3.95
CA GLN A 69 -14.98 -1.91 5.04
C GLN A 69 -16.05 -2.94 4.68
N GLN A 70 -16.79 -2.78 3.58
CA GLN A 70 -17.82 -3.73 3.17
C GLN A 70 -17.19 -5.08 2.79
N PRO A 71 -17.74 -6.20 3.31
CA PRO A 71 -17.18 -7.53 3.07
C PRO A 71 -17.06 -7.88 1.59
N ALA A 72 -18.08 -7.53 0.80
CA ALA A 72 -18.08 -7.78 -0.65
C ALA A 72 -16.92 -7.08 -1.37
N LEU A 73 -16.62 -5.83 -1.00
CA LEU A 73 -15.52 -5.07 -1.61
C LEU A 73 -14.15 -5.62 -1.15
N LYS A 74 -14.00 -5.95 0.13
CA LYS A 74 -12.79 -6.60 0.64
C LYS A 74 -12.50 -7.91 -0.09
N GLN A 75 -13.52 -8.73 -0.28
CA GLN A 75 -13.39 -10.01 -1.00
C GLN A 75 -13.03 -9.80 -2.48
N ALA A 76 -13.67 -8.85 -3.14
CA ALA A 76 -13.37 -8.52 -4.53
C ALA A 76 -11.91 -8.06 -4.70
N TRP A 77 -11.41 -7.22 -3.80
CA TRP A 77 -10.03 -6.72 -3.83
C TRP A 77 -9.01 -7.80 -3.49
N ALA A 78 -9.25 -8.60 -2.47
CA ALA A 78 -8.39 -9.74 -2.14
C ALA A 78 -8.28 -10.74 -3.30
N SER A 79 -9.33 -10.90 -4.09
CA SER A 79 -9.33 -11.75 -5.29
C SER A 79 -8.61 -11.10 -6.48
N ALA A 80 -8.74 -9.78 -6.64
CA ALA A 80 -8.15 -9.05 -7.78
C ALA A 80 -6.66 -8.77 -7.59
N VAL A 81 -6.23 -8.44 -6.37
CA VAL A 81 -4.85 -8.05 -6.06
C VAL A 81 -4.37 -8.83 -4.84
N SER A 82 -3.65 -9.92 -5.09
CA SER A 82 -3.04 -10.73 -4.02
C SER A 82 -2.17 -9.90 -3.10
N GLY A 83 -2.44 -9.98 -1.80
CA GLY A 83 -1.67 -9.27 -0.77
C GLY A 83 -2.05 -7.81 -0.58
N TYR A 84 -3.07 -7.32 -1.27
CA TYR A 84 -3.57 -5.96 -1.05
C TYR A 84 -4.52 -5.91 0.13
N VAL A 85 -4.23 -5.03 1.08
CA VAL A 85 -5.13 -4.72 2.21
C VAL A 85 -5.72 -3.33 1.96
N ALA A 86 -7.04 -3.28 1.79
CA ALA A 86 -7.75 -2.02 1.65
C ALA A 86 -7.95 -1.39 3.04
N ASP A 87 -6.93 -0.70 3.54
CA ASP A 87 -7.01 0.09 4.76
C ASP A 87 -7.26 1.56 4.39
N GLY A 88 -8.28 2.15 4.99
CA GLY A 88 -8.51 3.58 4.85
C GLY A 88 -7.49 4.39 5.64
N SER A 89 -7.23 5.61 5.20
CA SER A 89 -6.41 6.58 5.92
C SER A 89 -7.18 7.88 6.14
N THR A 90 -6.71 8.70 7.09
CA THR A 90 -7.23 10.06 7.21
C THR A 90 -6.68 10.93 6.08
N PRO A 91 -7.37 12.02 5.71
CA PRO A 91 -6.84 12.98 4.72
C PRO A 91 -5.46 13.52 5.10
N THR A 92 -5.20 13.73 6.39
CA THR A 92 -3.91 14.21 6.91
C THR A 92 -2.81 13.19 6.73
N ASP A 93 -3.08 11.92 7.08
CA ASP A 93 -2.10 10.84 6.94
C ASP A 93 -1.77 10.58 5.47
N PHE A 94 -2.78 10.59 4.60
CA PHE A 94 -2.57 10.44 3.17
C PHE A 94 -1.77 11.61 2.57
N ALA A 95 -2.06 12.85 2.98
CA ALA A 95 -1.28 14.01 2.55
C ALA A 95 0.19 13.94 3.01
N LYS A 96 0.44 13.43 4.23
CA LYS A 96 1.80 13.19 4.73
C LYS A 96 2.49 12.10 3.90
N GLN A 97 1.84 10.96 3.70
CA GLN A 97 2.38 9.86 2.89
C GLN A 97 2.77 10.33 1.48
N LEU A 98 1.91 11.10 0.83
CA LEU A 98 2.19 11.64 -0.50
C LEU A 98 3.46 12.50 -0.52
N LYS A 99 3.64 13.38 0.48
CA LYS A 99 4.85 14.19 0.61
C LYS A 99 6.09 13.35 0.83
N ASP A 100 6.01 12.39 1.74
CA ASP A 100 7.13 11.50 2.07
C ASP A 100 7.53 10.67 0.85
N ASP A 101 6.56 10.17 0.08
CA ASP A 101 6.80 9.42 -1.16
C ASP A 101 7.45 10.28 -2.26
N VAL A 102 7.02 11.52 -2.43
CA VAL A 102 7.66 12.46 -3.38
C VAL A 102 9.15 12.65 -3.05
N VAL A 103 9.47 12.85 -1.78
CA VAL A 103 10.87 12.99 -1.34
C VAL A 103 11.64 11.70 -1.61
N ARG A 104 11.12 10.57 -1.12
CA ARG A 104 11.76 9.26 -1.26
C ARG A 104 12.03 8.88 -2.72
N TYR A 105 11.03 9.00 -3.59
CA TYR A 105 11.19 8.68 -5.01
C TYR A 105 12.11 9.66 -5.72
N SER A 106 12.10 10.94 -5.36
CA SER A 106 13.05 11.91 -5.91
C SER A 106 14.51 11.57 -5.58
N GLU A 107 14.77 11.08 -4.36
CA GLU A 107 16.11 10.62 -3.96
C GLU A 107 16.53 9.34 -4.71
N ILE A 108 15.61 8.39 -4.87
CA ILE A 108 15.87 7.17 -5.65
C ILE A 108 16.19 7.53 -7.10
N MET A 109 15.37 8.38 -7.73
CA MET A 109 15.57 8.80 -9.12
C MET A 109 16.93 9.49 -9.33
N LYS A 110 17.34 10.33 -8.38
CA LYS A 110 18.69 10.94 -8.40
C LYS A 110 19.80 9.90 -8.35
N LYS A 111 19.67 8.89 -7.46
CA LYS A 111 20.68 7.83 -7.30
C LYS A 111 20.83 6.95 -8.55
N ILE A 112 19.76 6.74 -9.30
CA ILE A 112 19.77 5.91 -10.52
C ILE A 112 19.82 6.73 -11.82
N ASN A 113 20.12 8.05 -11.72
CA ASN A 113 20.23 8.99 -12.85
C ASN A 113 19.00 9.07 -13.75
N ILE A 114 17.79 8.85 -13.24
CA ILE A 114 16.55 9.10 -13.96
C ILE A 114 16.15 10.55 -13.72
N GLN A 115 16.02 11.33 -14.81
CA GLN A 115 15.48 12.68 -14.75
C GLN A 115 13.98 12.64 -15.04
N PRO A 116 13.13 13.36 -14.27
CA PRO A 116 11.74 13.52 -14.64
C PRO A 116 11.65 14.26 -15.98
N SER A 117 10.87 13.69 -16.87
CA SER A 117 10.52 14.31 -18.16
C SER A 117 9.56 15.46 -17.98
#